data_9d79b6429cfa8dc5ea2741c02f563dca
#
_entry.id   9d79b6429cfa8dc5ea2741c02f563dca
#
_cell.length_a   1.000
_cell.length_b   1.000
_cell.length_c   1.000
_cell.angle_alpha   90.00
_cell.angle_beta   90.00
_cell.angle_gamma   90.00
#
_symmetry.space_group_name_H-M   'P 1'
#
loop_
_entity.id
_entity.type
_entity.pdbx_description
1 polymer ?
#
loop_
_entity_poly.entity_id
_entity_poly.type
_entity_poly.pdbx_seq_one_letter_code
_entity_poly.pdbx_strand_id
1 'polypeptide(L)'
;MSHRHQLKAALLVALLAFMGMAFSSAAQTNASPRQPLRLEEVLGSITNQYPPLLAALIERDITAGRLKSAQGTFDFNTFARVFGMPAGYYETATVDTGFEQFLGLWGSTVFGGYRITGGDLLPDYDKTRTQGGGELRFGLKVPLLRDGSIDRRRAAVLKAGLDKELADPVIARQQLDFIRAGTVGYVNWLGAGERWRLAERLLSIANDRHNAISNQVQAGLVGRIVLTDNLRLVVSREIFLVQAQRRFEAAALALSLFYRNTSDEPVIAARERLPDTFPMMTAPDGIQLDRDLQLAVAKRPEVRQIRLALDKLEVDRRLAQNQMLPNLDVGAFASQNFGKDRYPDLNEFELQLGVEFRMPLQRREARGRLTELEGQIQQVTNQERFARNRIHTEVRDTFSALLAAHQQIQQAQLNVELAEELRSAEEEKFRRGGSDLLPLQLREQAAFDAQLLTVEARTEYLRALADYRAATATDLAARGPLPAR
;
A
#
# COMPACT_ATOMS: atom_id res chain seq x y z
N MET A 1 44.33 -13.19 54.18
CA MET A 1 44.62 -13.26 52.70
C MET A 1 43.88 -14.42 51.99
N SER A 2 42.86 -15.01 52.58
CA SER A 2 42.23 -16.25 52.05
C SER A 2 40.90 -16.04 51.31
N HIS A 3 40.18 -14.93 51.52
CA HIS A 3 38.85 -14.71 50.90
C HIS A 3 38.85 -14.12 49.47
N ARG A 4 39.95 -13.52 49.00
CA ARG A 4 40.02 -12.93 47.65
C ARG A 4 40.33 -13.93 46.52
N HIS A 5 40.88 -15.10 46.83
CA HIS A 5 41.14 -16.13 45.82
C HIS A 5 39.93 -17.03 45.54
N GLN A 6 39.04 -17.22 46.48
CA GLN A 6 37.82 -18.02 46.30
C GLN A 6 36.76 -17.26 45.47
N LEU A 7 36.68 -15.94 45.61
CA LEU A 7 35.75 -15.14 44.79
C LEU A 7 36.16 -15.09 43.30
N LYS A 8 37.47 -15.08 43.01
CA LYS A 8 37.97 -15.08 41.63
C LYS A 8 37.80 -16.43 40.94
N ALA A 9 37.89 -17.53 41.65
CA ALA A 9 37.63 -18.87 41.12
C ALA A 9 36.14 -19.11 40.84
N ALA A 10 35.24 -18.62 41.71
CA ALA A 10 33.80 -18.71 41.49
C ALA A 10 33.33 -17.86 40.31
N LEU A 11 33.94 -16.68 40.08
CA LEU A 11 33.62 -15.82 38.94
C LEU A 11 34.11 -16.40 37.60
N LEU A 12 35.24 -17.09 37.59
CA LEU A 12 35.81 -17.73 36.38
C LEU A 12 34.99 -18.97 35.97
N VAL A 13 34.50 -19.75 36.94
CA VAL A 13 33.64 -20.91 36.69
C VAL A 13 32.26 -20.47 36.22
N ALA A 14 31.70 -19.37 36.75
CA ALA A 14 30.43 -18.79 36.28
C ALA A 14 30.56 -18.20 34.86
N LEU A 15 31.70 -17.61 34.50
CA LEU A 15 31.96 -17.08 33.15
C LEU A 15 32.12 -18.20 32.10
N LEU A 16 32.76 -19.32 32.47
CA LEU A 16 32.90 -20.50 31.59
C LEU A 16 31.59 -21.28 31.45
N ALA A 17 30.71 -21.30 32.46
CA ALA A 17 29.38 -21.88 32.36
C ALA A 17 28.44 -21.03 31.49
N PHE A 18 28.61 -19.71 31.46
CA PHE A 18 27.84 -18.81 30.59
C PHE A 18 28.31 -18.82 29.12
N MET A 19 29.56 -19.18 28.85
CA MET A 19 30.11 -19.33 27.51
C MET A 19 29.80 -20.69 26.87
N GLY A 20 29.40 -21.69 27.66
CA GLY A 20 28.99 -23.03 27.20
C GLY A 20 27.52 -23.15 26.81
N MET A 21 26.66 -22.16 27.10
CA MET A 21 25.22 -22.16 26.75
C MET A 21 24.85 -21.36 25.48
N ALA A 22 25.84 -20.82 24.77
CA ALA A 22 25.61 -19.94 23.64
C ALA A 22 25.81 -20.56 22.26
N PHE A 23 25.88 -21.89 22.11
CA PHE A 23 25.90 -22.54 20.78
C PHE A 23 25.11 -23.85 20.78
N SER A 24 23.82 -23.75 21.03
CA SER A 24 22.83 -24.72 20.56
C SER A 24 21.63 -23.97 20.01
N SER A 25 21.91 -23.08 19.06
CA SER A 25 20.91 -22.72 18.07
C SER A 25 20.85 -23.90 17.09
N ALA A 26 20.15 -24.96 17.53
CA ALA A 26 19.61 -25.92 16.61
C ALA A 26 18.72 -25.11 15.65
N ALA A 27 19.23 -24.90 14.45
CA ALA A 27 18.41 -24.61 13.30
C ALA A 27 17.38 -25.76 13.24
N GLN A 28 16.25 -25.59 13.91
CA GLN A 28 15.04 -26.32 13.57
C GLN A 28 14.69 -25.85 12.16
N THR A 29 15.36 -26.44 11.18
CA THR A 29 14.77 -26.65 9.86
C THR A 29 13.47 -27.40 10.13
N ASN A 30 12.41 -26.65 10.32
CA ASN A 30 11.06 -27.14 10.09
C ASN A 30 11.02 -27.57 8.60
N ALA A 31 11.59 -28.73 8.32
CA ALA A 31 11.32 -29.49 7.14
C ALA A 31 9.86 -29.94 7.21
N SER A 32 8.98 -28.99 6.96
CA SER A 32 7.59 -29.29 6.63
C SER A 32 7.59 -30.19 5.44
N PRO A 33 6.94 -31.36 5.48
CA PRO A 33 7.12 -32.40 4.47
C PRO A 33 6.64 -31.87 3.12
N ARG A 34 7.50 -31.96 2.12
CA ARG A 34 7.30 -32.18 0.66
C ARG A 34 5.95 -31.77 0.00
N GLN A 35 5.14 -30.91 0.62
CA GLN A 35 3.92 -30.42 -0.02
C GLN A 35 4.27 -29.35 -1.07
N PRO A 36 3.70 -29.43 -2.27
CA PRO A 36 3.92 -28.42 -3.30
C PRO A 36 3.50 -27.04 -2.80
N LEU A 37 4.28 -26.01 -3.12
CA LEU A 37 3.94 -24.64 -2.79
C LEU A 37 2.68 -24.24 -3.56
N ARG A 38 1.66 -23.81 -2.82
CA ARG A 38 0.39 -23.33 -3.41
C ARG A 38 0.40 -21.81 -3.51
N LEU A 39 -0.30 -21.28 -4.50
CA LEU A 39 -0.47 -19.85 -4.67
C LEU A 39 -1.11 -19.20 -3.43
N GLU A 40 -2.09 -19.86 -2.81
CA GLU A 40 -2.80 -19.38 -1.62
C GLU A 40 -1.84 -19.15 -0.44
N GLU A 41 -0.80 -19.95 -0.31
CA GLU A 41 0.22 -19.81 0.73
C GLU A 41 1.05 -18.55 0.52
N VAL A 42 1.47 -18.26 -0.70
CA VAL A 42 2.18 -17.04 -1.07
C VAL A 42 1.30 -15.80 -0.84
N LEU A 43 0.04 -15.89 -1.27
CA LEU A 43 -0.91 -14.79 -1.09
C LEU A 43 -1.30 -14.58 0.38
N GLY A 44 -1.34 -15.65 1.18
CA GLY A 44 -1.47 -15.58 2.64
C GLY A 44 -0.29 -14.87 3.29
N SER A 45 0.93 -15.16 2.83
CA SER A 45 2.14 -14.46 3.27
C SER A 45 2.09 -12.97 2.94
N ILE A 46 1.67 -12.59 1.73
CA ILE A 46 1.51 -11.17 1.34
C ILE A 46 0.51 -10.46 2.26
N THR A 47 -0.61 -11.09 2.56
CA THR A 47 -1.67 -10.47 3.37
C THR A 47 -1.23 -10.24 4.82
N ASN A 48 -0.43 -11.15 5.39
CA ASN A 48 -0.13 -11.16 6.82
C ASN A 48 1.28 -10.67 7.17
N GLN A 49 2.25 -10.75 6.25
CA GLN A 49 3.66 -10.59 6.57
C GLN A 49 4.41 -9.69 5.58
N TYR A 50 3.77 -9.16 4.53
CA TYR A 50 4.46 -8.36 3.53
C TYR A 50 4.64 -6.91 4.03
N PRO A 51 5.89 -6.44 4.31
CA PRO A 51 6.14 -5.16 4.95
C PRO A 51 5.52 -3.96 4.23
N PRO A 52 5.54 -3.88 2.88
CA PRO A 52 4.89 -2.76 2.20
C PRO A 52 3.35 -2.72 2.42
N LEU A 53 2.69 -3.87 2.53
CA LEU A 53 1.25 -3.91 2.85
C LEU A 53 1.00 -3.55 4.32
N LEU A 54 1.85 -4.04 5.23
CA LEU A 54 1.77 -3.67 6.65
C LEU A 54 1.99 -2.16 6.85
N ALA A 55 2.94 -1.57 6.13
CA ALA A 55 3.16 -0.13 6.11
C ALA A 55 1.93 0.63 5.57
N ALA A 56 1.30 0.12 4.51
CA ALA A 56 0.07 0.72 3.97
C ALA A 56 -1.08 0.71 4.98
N LEU A 57 -1.21 -0.34 5.79
CA LEU A 57 -2.26 -0.44 6.82
C LEU A 57 -2.12 0.64 7.91
N ILE A 58 -0.91 1.08 8.21
CA ILE A 58 -0.63 2.14 9.19
C ILE A 58 -1.22 3.50 8.74
N GLU A 59 -1.52 3.69 7.44
CA GLU A 59 -2.18 4.91 6.97
C GLU A 59 -3.55 5.15 7.65
N ARG A 60 -4.23 4.08 8.10
CA ARG A 60 -5.45 4.20 8.91
C ARG A 60 -5.20 4.95 10.22
N ASP A 61 -4.11 4.59 10.91
CA ASP A 61 -3.75 5.21 12.18
C ASP A 61 -3.26 6.66 11.97
N ILE A 62 -2.49 6.88 10.89
CA ILE A 62 -2.02 8.22 10.51
C ILE A 62 -3.22 9.14 10.23
N THR A 63 -4.18 8.69 9.44
CA THR A 63 -5.37 9.50 9.09
C THR A 63 -6.31 9.67 10.27
N ALA A 64 -6.45 8.67 11.14
CA ALA A 64 -7.16 8.79 12.41
C ALA A 64 -6.50 9.83 13.35
N GLY A 65 -5.15 9.83 13.41
CA GLY A 65 -4.38 10.85 14.13
C GLY A 65 -4.59 12.25 13.56
N ARG A 66 -4.60 12.41 12.23
CA ARG A 66 -4.90 13.69 11.56
C ARG A 66 -6.32 14.19 11.89
N LEU A 67 -7.32 13.30 11.88
CA LEU A 67 -8.68 13.64 12.27
C LEU A 67 -8.74 14.10 13.73
N LYS A 68 -8.11 13.36 14.64
CA LYS A 68 -8.02 13.77 16.06
C LYS A 68 -7.32 15.12 16.24
N SER A 69 -6.24 15.37 15.50
CA SER A 69 -5.55 16.67 15.49
C SER A 69 -6.46 17.80 14.98
N ALA A 70 -7.24 17.56 13.91
CA ALA A 70 -8.19 18.55 13.42
C ALA A 70 -9.30 18.84 14.43
N GLN A 71 -9.79 17.82 15.16
CA GLN A 71 -10.76 17.97 16.25
C GLN A 71 -10.20 18.76 17.42
N GLY A 72 -8.87 18.71 17.65
CA GLY A 72 -8.19 19.48 18.71
C GLY A 72 -8.33 21.00 18.58
N THR A 73 -8.77 21.52 17.42
CA THR A 73 -9.12 22.94 17.30
C THR A 73 -10.35 23.35 18.12
N PHE A 74 -11.10 22.37 18.59
CA PHE A 74 -12.27 22.55 19.48
C PHE A 74 -11.95 22.21 20.94
N ASP A 75 -10.69 21.94 21.27
CA ASP A 75 -10.27 21.67 22.64
C ASP A 75 -10.41 22.93 23.51
N PHE A 76 -10.62 22.70 24.79
CA PHE A 76 -10.69 23.78 25.78
C PHE A 76 -9.31 24.39 25.98
N ASN A 77 -9.15 25.67 25.56
CA ASN A 77 -7.88 26.36 25.63
C ASN A 77 -7.84 27.24 26.87
N THR A 78 -6.82 27.09 27.71
CA THR A 78 -6.52 27.99 28.82
C THR A 78 -5.27 28.80 28.53
N PHE A 79 -5.23 30.02 29.02
CA PHE A 79 -4.07 30.89 28.91
C PHE A 79 -3.75 31.60 30.23
N ALA A 80 -2.48 31.90 30.43
CA ALA A 80 -2.01 32.84 31.46
C ALA A 80 -0.99 33.78 30.82
N ARG A 81 -1.21 35.05 30.95
CA ARG A 81 -0.35 36.11 30.40
C ARG A 81 0.07 37.05 31.53
N VAL A 82 1.33 37.38 31.58
CA VAL A 82 1.88 38.38 32.52
C VAL A 82 2.55 39.43 31.67
N PHE A 83 2.09 40.66 31.82
CA PHE A 83 2.68 41.83 31.18
C PHE A 83 3.17 42.78 32.25
N GLY A 84 4.39 43.28 32.14
CA GLY A 84 4.95 44.27 33.05
C GLY A 84 5.62 45.38 32.26
N MET A 85 5.40 46.60 32.71
CA MET A 85 6.14 47.78 32.29
C MET A 85 6.88 48.31 33.52
N PRO A 86 8.10 47.76 33.79
CA PRO A 86 8.82 48.06 35.04
C PRO A 86 9.52 49.43 35.03
N ALA A 87 9.56 50.12 33.90
CA ALA A 87 10.15 51.45 33.75
C ALA A 87 9.40 52.22 32.67
N GLY A 88 9.06 53.47 32.94
CA GLY A 88 8.34 54.34 32.01
C GLY A 88 7.58 55.42 32.80
N TYR A 89 6.72 56.19 32.11
CA TYR A 89 5.85 57.17 32.74
C TYR A 89 4.79 56.51 33.65
N TYR A 90 4.34 55.30 33.26
CA TYR A 90 3.46 54.46 34.07
C TYR A 90 4.12 53.11 34.29
N GLU A 91 4.38 52.76 35.56
CA GLU A 91 4.87 51.43 35.91
C GLU A 91 3.68 50.52 36.20
N THR A 92 3.57 49.40 35.44
CA THR A 92 2.40 48.54 35.54
C THR A 92 2.77 47.05 35.46
N ALA A 93 1.96 46.21 36.09
CA ALA A 93 2.01 44.77 35.98
C ALA A 93 0.57 44.22 35.84
N THR A 94 0.32 43.47 34.78
CA THR A 94 -0.98 42.86 34.52
C THR A 94 -0.81 41.34 34.47
N VAL A 95 -1.61 40.62 35.21
CA VAL A 95 -1.79 39.17 35.13
C VAL A 95 -3.18 38.92 34.54
N ASP A 96 -3.23 38.18 33.42
CA ASP A 96 -4.48 37.86 32.72
C ASP A 96 -4.52 36.36 32.51
N THR A 97 -5.48 35.68 33.15
CA THR A 97 -5.69 34.23 33.01
C THR A 97 -7.09 33.97 32.50
N GLY A 98 -7.24 32.92 31.67
CA GLY A 98 -8.56 32.68 31.15
C GLY A 98 -8.64 31.43 30.29
N PHE A 99 -9.76 31.30 29.65
CA PHE A 99 -10.04 30.23 28.68
C PHE A 99 -10.76 30.77 27.45
N GLU A 100 -10.62 30.03 26.36
CA GLU A 100 -11.35 30.23 25.13
C GLU A 100 -11.81 28.86 24.62
N GLN A 101 -13.11 28.74 24.34
CA GLN A 101 -13.74 27.53 23.84
C GLN A 101 -14.50 27.84 22.56
N PHE A 102 -14.08 27.19 21.46
CA PHE A 102 -14.84 27.19 20.23
C PHE A 102 -15.96 26.17 20.33
N LEU A 103 -17.20 26.61 20.18
CA LEU A 103 -18.36 25.74 20.19
C LEU A 103 -18.60 25.23 18.75
N GLY A 104 -18.87 23.94 18.58
CA GLY A 104 -19.23 23.37 17.28
C GLY A 104 -20.55 23.90 16.71
N LEU A 105 -21.36 24.58 17.55
CA LEU A 105 -22.65 25.16 17.21
C LEU A 105 -22.44 26.55 16.62
N TRP A 106 -22.82 26.72 15.36
CA TRP A 106 -22.88 28.01 14.66
C TRP A 106 -21.57 28.83 14.71
N GLY A 107 -20.39 28.19 14.82
CA GLY A 107 -19.11 28.86 14.86
C GLY A 107 -18.90 29.76 16.08
N SER A 108 -19.73 29.64 17.09
CA SER A 108 -19.69 30.48 18.30
C SER A 108 -18.46 30.21 19.16
N THR A 109 -18.02 31.21 19.87
CA THR A 109 -16.88 31.18 20.81
C THR A 109 -17.32 31.67 22.14
N VAL A 110 -17.03 30.91 23.19
CA VAL A 110 -17.16 31.35 24.60
C VAL A 110 -15.77 31.58 25.15
N PHE A 111 -15.61 32.66 25.86
CA PHE A 111 -14.35 32.96 26.53
C PHE A 111 -14.62 33.54 27.93
N GLY A 112 -13.69 33.34 28.81
CA GLY A 112 -13.77 33.89 30.16
C GLY A 112 -12.39 33.96 30.80
N GLY A 113 -12.25 34.77 31.83
CA GLY A 113 -10.97 34.93 32.49
C GLY A 113 -11.00 35.90 33.65
N TYR A 114 -9.88 35.95 34.34
CA TYR A 114 -9.63 36.83 35.43
C TYR A 114 -8.38 37.67 35.16
N ARG A 115 -8.50 38.98 35.29
CA ARG A 115 -7.43 39.96 35.12
C ARG A 115 -7.21 40.72 36.41
N ILE A 116 -5.96 40.93 36.76
CA ILE A 116 -5.57 41.88 37.82
C ILE A 116 -4.43 42.74 37.30
N THR A 117 -4.58 44.03 37.46
CA THR A 117 -3.58 45.03 37.09
C THR A 117 -3.13 45.81 38.31
N GLY A 118 -1.80 45.78 38.58
CA GLY A 118 -1.13 46.58 39.63
C GLY A 118 -0.25 47.66 39.02
N GLY A 119 0.19 48.64 39.82
CA GLY A 119 1.06 49.72 39.38
C GLY A 119 0.44 51.11 39.65
N ASP A 120 0.99 52.16 39.05
CA ASP A 120 0.47 53.53 39.18
C ASP A 120 -0.88 53.71 38.48
N LEU A 121 -1.54 54.86 38.70
CA LEU A 121 -2.82 55.16 38.07
C LEU A 121 -2.74 55.04 36.52
N LEU A 122 -3.35 54.00 35.97
CA LEU A 122 -3.38 53.80 34.55
C LEU A 122 -4.34 54.76 33.85
N PRO A 123 -3.96 55.26 32.66
CA PRO A 123 -4.87 56.07 31.85
C PRO A 123 -6.06 55.27 31.34
N ASP A 124 -7.20 55.91 31.19
CA ASP A 124 -8.46 55.27 30.79
C ASP A 124 -8.43 54.67 29.36
N TYR A 125 -7.59 55.21 28.51
CA TYR A 125 -7.47 54.72 27.12
C TYR A 125 -6.91 53.29 26.99
N ASP A 126 -6.20 52.78 27.99
CA ASP A 126 -5.56 51.46 27.92
C ASP A 126 -6.54 50.29 28.23
N LYS A 127 -7.72 50.59 28.79
CA LYS A 127 -8.76 49.59 29.12
C LYS A 127 -8.26 48.36 29.89
N THR A 128 -7.13 48.44 30.55
CA THR A 128 -6.53 47.37 31.35
C THR A 128 -6.71 47.60 32.85
N ARG A 129 -7.35 48.72 33.23
CA ARG A 129 -7.62 49.06 34.63
C ARG A 129 -8.51 48.01 35.29
N THR A 130 -8.15 47.61 36.49
CA THR A 130 -8.98 46.80 37.37
C THR A 130 -9.03 47.40 38.75
N GLN A 131 -10.09 47.11 39.49
CA GLN A 131 -10.07 47.38 40.94
C GLN A 131 -8.99 46.53 41.63
N GLY A 132 -8.68 46.82 42.91
CA GLY A 132 -7.63 46.16 43.66
C GLY A 132 -7.80 44.63 43.78
N GLY A 133 -9.03 44.14 43.68
CA GLY A 133 -9.37 42.72 43.66
C GLY A 133 -9.46 42.11 42.28
N GLY A 134 -9.12 42.86 41.21
CA GLY A 134 -9.15 42.35 39.83
C GLY A 134 -10.53 42.33 39.17
N GLU A 135 -10.61 41.81 37.95
CA GLU A 135 -11.80 41.74 37.09
C GLU A 135 -12.07 40.30 36.62
N LEU A 136 -13.24 39.78 36.89
CA LEU A 136 -13.74 38.54 36.27
C LEU A 136 -14.46 38.90 34.97
N ARG A 137 -14.16 38.18 33.88
CA ARG A 137 -14.71 38.43 32.54
C ARG A 137 -15.30 37.16 31.95
N PHE A 138 -16.42 37.34 31.25
CA PHE A 138 -17.06 36.28 30.49
C PHE A 138 -17.65 36.86 29.22
N GLY A 139 -17.53 36.13 28.10
CA GLY A 139 -18.09 36.56 26.83
C GLY A 139 -18.47 35.44 25.92
N LEU A 140 -19.43 35.77 25.06
CA LEU A 140 -19.94 34.92 24.00
C LEU A 140 -19.89 35.72 22.70
N LYS A 141 -19.33 35.10 21.63
CA LYS A 141 -19.36 35.66 20.29
C LYS A 141 -20.03 34.67 19.37
N VAL A 142 -21.02 35.10 18.57
CA VAL A 142 -21.79 34.30 17.64
C VAL A 142 -21.75 34.93 16.25
N PRO A 143 -21.13 34.28 15.24
CA PRO A 143 -21.22 34.74 13.87
C PRO A 143 -22.58 34.38 13.29
N LEU A 144 -23.34 35.35 12.76
CA LEU A 144 -24.68 35.11 12.22
C LEU A 144 -24.70 34.76 10.73
N LEU A 145 -23.71 35.22 9.95
CA LEU A 145 -23.65 35.00 8.50
C LEU A 145 -22.39 34.22 8.13
N ARG A 146 -21.29 34.91 7.84
CA ARG A 146 -20.01 34.27 7.55
C ARG A 146 -19.53 33.51 8.80
N ASP A 147 -18.97 32.29 8.56
CA ASP A 147 -18.52 31.37 9.60
C ASP A 147 -19.65 30.76 10.49
N GLY A 148 -20.92 31.10 10.24
CA GLY A 148 -22.07 30.54 10.93
C GLY A 148 -22.32 29.05 10.54
N SER A 149 -22.64 28.78 9.27
CA SER A 149 -22.96 27.43 8.81
C SER A 149 -21.73 26.53 8.66
N ILE A 150 -20.59 27.07 8.18
CA ILE A 150 -19.31 26.40 8.04
C ILE A 150 -18.17 27.40 8.22
N ASP A 151 -17.14 27.03 8.93
CA ASP A 151 -15.91 27.78 9.10
C ASP A 151 -14.68 26.93 8.76
N ARG A 152 -13.48 27.52 8.80
CA ARG A 152 -12.23 26.84 8.48
C ARG A 152 -11.97 25.63 9.39
N ARG A 153 -12.36 25.68 10.69
CA ARG A 153 -12.15 24.61 11.67
C ARG A 153 -13.05 23.42 11.36
N ARG A 154 -14.36 23.68 11.19
CA ARG A 154 -15.32 22.63 10.81
C ARG A 154 -15.00 22.02 9.46
N ALA A 155 -14.61 22.83 8.46
CA ALA A 155 -14.17 22.34 7.16
C ALA A 155 -12.92 21.45 7.28
N ALA A 156 -11.94 21.80 8.14
CA ALA A 156 -10.76 21.00 8.39
C ALA A 156 -11.13 19.62 8.98
N VAL A 157 -12.04 19.58 9.98
CA VAL A 157 -12.52 18.32 10.56
C VAL A 157 -13.28 17.46 9.53
N LEU A 158 -14.16 18.07 8.73
CA LEU A 158 -14.87 17.35 7.68
C LEU A 158 -13.91 16.75 6.65
N LYS A 159 -12.91 17.51 6.20
CA LYS A 159 -11.90 17.03 5.26
C LYS A 159 -11.02 15.94 5.85
N ALA A 160 -10.61 16.08 7.11
CA ALA A 160 -9.85 15.04 7.81
C ALA A 160 -10.68 13.75 8.00
N GLY A 161 -12.01 13.87 8.17
CA GLY A 161 -12.93 12.73 8.15
C GLY A 161 -12.92 12.00 6.80
N LEU A 162 -13.01 12.75 5.70
CA LEU A 162 -12.91 12.20 4.34
C LEU A 162 -11.53 11.61 4.04
N ASP A 163 -10.44 12.19 4.59
CA ASP A 163 -9.09 11.61 4.48
C ASP A 163 -8.98 10.27 5.20
N LYS A 164 -9.64 10.12 6.34
CA LYS A 164 -9.74 8.83 7.04
C LYS A 164 -10.49 7.79 6.20
N GLU A 165 -11.60 8.18 5.55
CA GLU A 165 -12.31 7.29 4.63
C GLU A 165 -11.49 6.95 3.37
N LEU A 166 -10.63 7.86 2.91
CA LEU A 166 -9.77 7.68 1.74
C LEU A 166 -8.67 6.64 1.98
N ALA A 167 -8.25 6.42 3.23
CA ALA A 167 -7.22 5.45 3.56
C ALA A 167 -7.59 4.03 3.07
N ASP A 168 -8.83 3.58 3.28
CA ASP A 168 -9.26 2.24 2.89
C ASP A 168 -9.16 1.96 1.38
N PRO A 169 -9.70 2.80 0.47
CA PRO A 169 -9.53 2.58 -0.96
C PRO A 169 -8.07 2.74 -1.44
N VAL A 170 -7.23 3.53 -0.76
CA VAL A 170 -5.78 3.60 -1.06
C VAL A 170 -5.11 2.28 -0.72
N ILE A 171 -5.37 1.74 0.47
CA ILE A 171 -4.85 0.44 0.92
C ILE A 171 -5.33 -0.68 0.00
N ALA A 172 -6.62 -0.70 -0.34
CA ALA A 172 -7.20 -1.71 -1.24
C ALA A 172 -6.54 -1.69 -2.63
N ARG A 173 -6.20 -0.51 -3.15
CA ARG A 173 -5.46 -0.40 -4.42
C ARG A 173 -4.08 -1.04 -4.32
N GLN A 174 -3.32 -0.70 -3.28
CA GLN A 174 -1.99 -1.27 -3.06
C GLN A 174 -2.06 -2.79 -2.84
N GLN A 175 -3.06 -3.27 -2.12
CA GLN A 175 -3.28 -4.69 -1.92
C GLN A 175 -3.49 -5.43 -3.24
N LEU A 176 -4.29 -4.90 -4.17
CA LEU A 176 -4.47 -5.47 -5.51
C LEU A 176 -3.14 -5.56 -6.26
N ASP A 177 -2.35 -4.49 -6.23
CA ASP A 177 -1.06 -4.44 -6.92
C ASP A 177 -0.07 -5.46 -6.34
N PHE A 178 -0.04 -5.64 -5.01
CA PHE A 178 0.82 -6.62 -4.35
C PHE A 178 0.38 -8.06 -4.59
N ILE A 179 -0.93 -8.34 -4.56
CA ILE A 179 -1.49 -9.66 -4.89
C ILE A 179 -1.14 -10.03 -6.34
N ARG A 180 -1.35 -9.10 -7.27
CA ARG A 180 -0.98 -9.28 -8.67
C ARG A 180 0.52 -9.58 -8.83
N ALA A 181 1.38 -8.75 -8.23
CA ALA A 181 2.82 -8.90 -8.30
C ALA A 181 3.30 -10.24 -7.71
N GLY A 182 2.78 -10.63 -6.56
CA GLY A 182 3.10 -11.91 -5.93
C GLY A 182 2.60 -13.11 -6.74
N THR A 183 1.41 -13.01 -7.35
CA THR A 183 0.89 -14.04 -8.27
C THR A 183 1.79 -14.20 -9.48
N VAL A 184 2.20 -13.09 -10.11
CA VAL A 184 3.14 -13.10 -11.24
C VAL A 184 4.50 -13.68 -10.82
N GLY A 185 5.00 -13.34 -9.63
CA GLY A 185 6.21 -13.92 -9.05
C GLY A 185 6.14 -15.45 -8.92
N TYR A 186 5.03 -15.94 -8.36
CA TYR A 186 4.77 -17.38 -8.24
C TYR A 186 4.69 -18.08 -9.59
N VAL A 187 3.98 -17.52 -10.56
CA VAL A 187 3.84 -18.06 -11.91
C VAL A 187 5.19 -18.11 -12.63
N ASN A 188 6.03 -17.09 -12.47
CA ASN A 188 7.38 -17.05 -13.03
C ASN A 188 8.27 -18.15 -12.45
N TRP A 189 8.19 -18.38 -11.14
CA TRP A 189 8.92 -19.44 -10.45
C TRP A 189 8.46 -20.84 -10.95
N LEU A 190 7.15 -21.04 -11.07
CA LEU A 190 6.56 -22.27 -11.60
C LEU A 190 7.04 -22.56 -13.04
N GLY A 191 6.94 -21.56 -13.93
CA GLY A 191 7.38 -21.68 -15.32
C GLY A 191 8.89 -21.92 -15.48
N ALA A 192 9.71 -21.27 -14.64
CA ALA A 192 11.15 -21.49 -14.63
C ALA A 192 11.51 -22.91 -14.13
N GLY A 193 10.76 -23.42 -13.14
CA GLY A 193 10.93 -24.79 -12.64
C GLY A 193 10.62 -25.84 -13.69
N GLU A 194 9.53 -25.66 -14.44
CA GLU A 194 9.19 -26.56 -15.52
C GLU A 194 10.24 -26.55 -16.65
N ARG A 195 10.75 -25.39 -17.01
CA ARG A 195 11.86 -25.30 -18.00
C ARG A 195 13.10 -26.02 -17.53
N TRP A 196 13.42 -25.96 -16.24
CA TRP A 196 14.55 -26.68 -15.68
C TRP A 196 14.31 -28.21 -15.76
N ARG A 197 13.13 -28.72 -15.39
CA ARG A 197 12.77 -30.14 -15.54
C ARG A 197 12.89 -30.64 -17.01
N LEU A 198 12.47 -29.77 -17.95
CA LEU A 198 12.60 -30.08 -19.39
C LEU A 198 14.07 -30.14 -19.80
N ALA A 199 14.91 -29.21 -19.34
CA ALA A 199 16.34 -29.21 -19.64
C ALA A 199 17.06 -30.45 -19.12
N GLU A 200 16.73 -30.91 -17.91
CA GLU A 200 17.28 -32.15 -17.35
C GLU A 200 16.91 -33.39 -18.20
N ARG A 201 15.64 -33.49 -18.56
CA ARG A 201 15.18 -34.61 -19.43
C ARG A 201 15.90 -34.62 -20.77
N LEU A 202 16.08 -33.46 -21.39
CA LEU A 202 16.77 -33.35 -22.66
C LEU A 202 18.24 -33.71 -22.55
N LEU A 203 18.91 -33.29 -21.47
CA LEU A 203 20.31 -33.72 -21.23
C LEU A 203 20.42 -35.21 -20.97
N SER A 204 19.50 -35.80 -20.20
CA SER A 204 19.47 -37.28 -20.00
C SER A 204 19.38 -38.04 -21.31
N ILE A 205 18.47 -37.67 -22.20
CA ILE A 205 18.32 -38.28 -23.53
C ILE A 205 19.62 -38.18 -24.33
N ALA A 206 20.27 -37.00 -24.29
CA ALA A 206 21.53 -36.81 -25.03
C ALA A 206 22.69 -37.67 -24.47
N ASN A 207 22.77 -37.81 -23.12
CA ASN A 207 23.75 -38.68 -22.46
C ASN A 207 23.54 -40.16 -22.73
N ASP A 208 22.28 -40.64 -22.66
CA ASP A 208 21.95 -42.03 -22.96
C ASP A 208 22.36 -42.38 -24.39
N ARG A 209 22.12 -41.47 -25.32
CA ARG A 209 22.56 -41.63 -26.71
C ARG A 209 24.09 -41.58 -26.83
N HIS A 210 24.77 -40.69 -26.11
CA HIS A 210 26.23 -40.63 -26.14
C HIS A 210 26.86 -41.96 -25.72
N ASN A 211 26.32 -42.59 -24.68
CA ASN A 211 26.74 -43.90 -24.21
C ASN A 211 26.51 -44.99 -25.27
N ALA A 212 25.34 -44.98 -25.94
CA ALA A 212 25.02 -45.93 -27.00
C ALA A 212 25.96 -45.76 -28.20
N ILE A 213 26.23 -44.55 -28.68
CA ILE A 213 27.12 -44.24 -29.79
C ILE A 213 28.58 -44.63 -29.41
N SER A 214 29.00 -44.35 -28.17
CA SER A 214 30.34 -44.74 -27.68
C SER A 214 30.58 -46.25 -27.80
N ASN A 215 29.59 -47.03 -27.38
CA ASN A 215 29.66 -48.50 -27.52
C ASN A 215 29.74 -48.96 -28.99
N GLN A 216 28.99 -48.31 -29.89
CA GLN A 216 29.04 -48.61 -31.33
C GLN A 216 30.39 -48.25 -31.96
N VAL A 217 31.01 -47.12 -31.55
CA VAL A 217 32.36 -46.75 -32.02
C VAL A 217 33.42 -47.76 -31.55
N GLN A 218 33.33 -48.20 -30.27
CA GLN A 218 34.22 -49.22 -29.73
C GLN A 218 34.10 -50.55 -30.45
N ALA A 219 32.87 -50.90 -30.88
CA ALA A 219 32.62 -52.10 -31.69
C ALA A 219 32.99 -51.91 -33.17
N GLY A 220 33.47 -50.75 -33.59
CA GLY A 220 33.85 -50.47 -34.97
C GLY A 220 32.65 -50.31 -35.95
N LEU A 221 31.43 -50.15 -35.42
CA LEU A 221 30.21 -50.06 -36.20
C LEU A 221 29.94 -48.68 -36.81
N VAL A 222 30.44 -47.62 -36.13
CA VAL A 222 30.29 -46.23 -36.59
C VAL A 222 31.60 -45.45 -36.43
N GLY A 223 31.77 -44.40 -37.24
CA GLY A 223 32.98 -43.58 -37.21
C GLY A 223 33.04 -42.65 -35.98
N ARG A 224 34.25 -42.38 -35.49
CA ARG A 224 34.51 -41.52 -34.32
C ARG A 224 33.90 -40.11 -34.44
N ILE A 225 33.73 -39.60 -35.67
CA ILE A 225 33.13 -38.28 -35.94
C ILE A 225 31.69 -38.17 -35.42
N VAL A 226 30.92 -39.28 -35.47
CA VAL A 226 29.53 -39.35 -34.96
C VAL A 226 29.51 -39.14 -33.43
N LEU A 227 30.50 -39.73 -32.72
CA LEU A 227 30.66 -39.53 -31.28
C LEU A 227 30.99 -38.07 -30.95
N THR A 228 31.89 -37.42 -31.74
CA THR A 228 32.27 -36.02 -31.56
C THR A 228 31.09 -35.09 -31.77
N ASP A 229 30.27 -35.34 -32.82
CA ASP A 229 29.07 -34.53 -33.07
C ASP A 229 28.04 -34.67 -31.94
N ASN A 230 27.79 -35.88 -31.46
CA ASN A 230 26.90 -36.09 -30.31
C ASN A 230 27.44 -35.47 -29.01
N LEU A 231 28.77 -35.48 -28.77
CA LEU A 231 29.37 -34.83 -27.62
C LEU A 231 29.14 -33.30 -27.65
N ARG A 232 29.27 -32.68 -28.85
CA ARG A 232 28.93 -31.27 -29.06
C ARG A 232 27.48 -30.97 -28.65
N LEU A 233 26.54 -31.87 -28.99
CA LEU A 233 25.16 -31.75 -28.59
C LEU A 233 24.99 -31.85 -27.06
N VAL A 234 25.63 -32.82 -26.40
CA VAL A 234 25.62 -32.98 -24.94
C VAL A 234 26.06 -31.66 -24.26
N VAL A 235 27.22 -31.11 -24.68
CA VAL A 235 27.73 -29.83 -24.13
C VAL A 235 26.73 -28.66 -24.33
N SER A 236 26.06 -28.61 -25.49
CA SER A 236 25.00 -27.61 -25.72
C SER A 236 23.81 -27.77 -24.75
N ARG A 237 23.43 -29.02 -24.42
CA ARG A 237 22.36 -29.31 -23.45
C ARG A 237 22.77 -29.01 -22.01
N GLU A 238 24.03 -29.21 -21.65
CA GLU A 238 24.58 -28.80 -20.35
C GLU A 238 24.55 -27.28 -20.18
N ILE A 239 24.96 -26.53 -21.20
CA ILE A 239 24.86 -25.06 -21.18
C ILE A 239 23.41 -24.61 -20.95
N PHE A 240 22.47 -25.24 -21.68
CA PHE A 240 21.04 -24.92 -21.53
C PHE A 240 20.52 -25.26 -20.13
N LEU A 241 20.94 -26.38 -19.55
CA LEU A 241 20.59 -26.79 -18.18
C LEU A 241 21.09 -25.74 -17.14
N VAL A 242 22.35 -25.33 -17.24
CA VAL A 242 22.93 -24.30 -16.36
C VAL A 242 22.15 -22.99 -16.45
N GLN A 243 21.76 -22.58 -17.66
CA GLN A 243 20.94 -21.39 -17.86
C GLN A 243 19.53 -21.53 -17.25
N ALA A 244 18.89 -22.69 -17.42
CA ALA A 244 17.57 -22.96 -16.85
C ALA A 244 17.61 -22.97 -15.32
N GLN A 245 18.63 -23.61 -14.73
CA GLN A 245 18.88 -23.61 -13.29
C GLN A 245 19.03 -22.19 -12.76
N ARG A 246 19.89 -21.38 -13.39
CA ARG A 246 20.11 -19.98 -12.97
C ARG A 246 18.83 -19.14 -13.05
N ARG A 247 17.98 -19.37 -14.08
CA ARG A 247 16.67 -18.68 -14.20
C ARG A 247 15.71 -19.10 -13.09
N PHE A 248 15.70 -20.39 -12.73
CA PHE A 248 14.88 -20.88 -11.60
C PHE A 248 15.32 -20.27 -10.27
N GLU A 249 16.61 -20.25 -9.99
CA GLU A 249 17.16 -19.60 -8.78
C GLU A 249 16.79 -18.11 -8.71
N ALA A 250 16.91 -17.40 -9.85
CA ALA A 250 16.52 -15.99 -9.91
C ALA A 250 15.02 -15.78 -9.64
N ALA A 251 14.17 -16.66 -10.18
CA ALA A 251 12.73 -16.60 -9.95
C ALA A 251 12.37 -16.95 -8.49
N ALA A 252 13.05 -17.90 -7.87
CA ALA A 252 12.88 -18.25 -6.45
C ALA A 252 13.30 -17.08 -5.53
N LEU A 253 14.41 -16.41 -5.85
CA LEU A 253 14.84 -15.20 -5.13
C LEU A 253 13.85 -14.04 -5.30
N ALA A 254 13.32 -13.82 -6.50
CA ALA A 254 12.30 -12.80 -6.73
C ALA A 254 11.00 -13.11 -5.98
N LEU A 255 10.59 -14.39 -5.95
CA LEU A 255 9.40 -14.82 -5.21
C LEU A 255 9.56 -14.65 -3.69
N SER A 256 10.77 -14.78 -3.14
CA SER A 256 11.03 -14.65 -1.70
C SER A 256 10.71 -13.26 -1.16
N LEU A 257 10.63 -12.24 -2.00
CA LEU A 257 10.14 -10.91 -1.59
C LEU A 257 8.69 -10.95 -1.11
N PHE A 258 7.87 -11.85 -1.69
CA PHE A 258 6.45 -12.00 -1.40
C PHE A 258 6.16 -13.20 -0.49
N TYR A 259 7.02 -14.22 -0.50
CA TYR A 259 6.88 -15.42 0.30
C TYR A 259 7.78 -15.34 1.53
N ARG A 260 7.17 -15.16 2.70
CA ARG A 260 7.84 -14.90 3.97
C ARG A 260 7.37 -15.89 5.04
N ASN A 261 8.22 -16.12 6.03
CA ASN A 261 7.86 -16.92 7.20
C ASN A 261 7.11 -16.06 8.25
N THR A 262 6.70 -16.70 9.34
CA THR A 262 5.99 -16.03 10.45
C THR A 262 6.85 -15.00 11.19
N SER A 263 8.18 -15.06 11.01
CA SER A 263 9.15 -14.09 11.58
C SER A 263 9.45 -12.92 10.62
N ASP A 264 8.66 -12.78 9.54
CA ASP A 264 8.83 -11.74 8.51
C ASP A 264 10.16 -11.83 7.72
N GLU A 265 10.75 -13.02 7.62
CA GLU A 265 11.96 -13.24 6.83
C GLU A 265 11.61 -13.82 5.45
N PRO A 266 12.29 -13.40 4.35
CA PRO A 266 12.12 -13.97 3.03
C PRO A 266 12.45 -15.46 3.00
N VAL A 267 11.57 -16.26 2.43
CA VAL A 267 11.76 -17.70 2.25
C VAL A 267 11.99 -18.01 0.78
N ILE A 268 13.15 -18.60 0.45
CA ILE A 268 13.45 -19.04 -0.90
C ILE A 268 12.67 -20.34 -1.16
N ALA A 269 11.81 -20.34 -2.16
CA ALA A 269 11.03 -21.51 -2.55
C ALA A 269 11.94 -22.61 -3.11
N ALA A 270 12.10 -23.70 -2.34
CA ALA A 270 12.94 -24.82 -2.72
C ALA A 270 12.35 -25.59 -3.91
N ARG A 271 13.22 -26.27 -4.67
CA ARG A 271 12.83 -27.06 -5.85
C ARG A 271 11.83 -28.17 -5.51
N GLU A 272 12.02 -28.80 -4.36
CA GLU A 272 11.21 -29.93 -3.88
C GLU A 272 9.75 -29.53 -3.63
N ARG A 273 9.49 -28.21 -3.54
CA ARG A 273 8.15 -27.63 -3.42
C ARG A 273 7.51 -27.29 -4.75
N LEU A 274 8.20 -27.53 -5.88
CA LEU A 274 7.64 -27.27 -7.20
C LEU A 274 6.50 -28.27 -7.47
N PRO A 275 5.26 -27.80 -7.79
CA PRO A 275 4.16 -28.68 -8.17
C PRO A 275 4.53 -29.56 -9.37
N ASP A 276 4.01 -30.79 -9.43
CA ASP A 276 4.27 -31.70 -10.55
C ASP A 276 3.57 -31.29 -11.85
N THR A 277 2.48 -30.55 -11.70
CA THR A 277 1.67 -30.10 -12.86
C THR A 277 1.25 -28.62 -12.66
N PHE A 278 1.05 -27.92 -13.77
CA PHE A 278 0.42 -26.61 -13.75
C PHE A 278 -1.02 -26.72 -13.22
N PRO A 279 -1.54 -25.62 -12.58
CA PRO A 279 -2.95 -25.53 -12.21
C PRO A 279 -3.87 -25.73 -13.43
N MET A 280 -5.09 -26.21 -13.17
CA MET A 280 -6.10 -26.36 -14.22
C MET A 280 -6.40 -25.01 -14.87
N MET A 281 -6.46 -24.99 -16.19
CA MET A 281 -6.74 -23.82 -17.02
C MET A 281 -8.12 -23.96 -17.65
N THR A 282 -9.01 -23.04 -17.33
CA THR A 282 -10.40 -23.04 -17.83
C THR A 282 -10.58 -22.01 -18.93
N ALA A 283 -11.40 -22.34 -19.92
CA ALA A 283 -11.74 -21.39 -20.98
C ALA A 283 -12.43 -20.15 -20.39
N PRO A 284 -12.03 -18.92 -20.77
CA PRO A 284 -12.72 -17.71 -20.37
C PRO A 284 -14.14 -17.67 -20.92
N ASP A 285 -15.12 -17.28 -20.09
CA ASP A 285 -16.51 -17.17 -20.50
C ASP A 285 -16.85 -15.71 -20.87
N GLY A 286 -17.24 -15.49 -22.14
CA GLY A 286 -17.63 -14.17 -22.64
C GLY A 286 -18.91 -13.61 -22.00
N ILE A 287 -19.81 -14.45 -21.49
CA ILE A 287 -21.02 -14.01 -20.77
C ILE A 287 -20.66 -13.34 -19.44
N GLN A 288 -19.56 -13.79 -18.82
CA GLN A 288 -19.07 -13.24 -17.56
C GLN A 288 -18.45 -11.87 -17.75
N LEU A 289 -17.90 -11.55 -18.94
CA LEU A 289 -17.25 -10.26 -19.20
C LEU A 289 -18.16 -9.04 -18.94
N ASP A 290 -19.41 -9.07 -19.40
CA ASP A 290 -20.33 -7.94 -19.21
C ASP A 290 -20.68 -7.71 -17.73
N ARG A 291 -20.82 -8.78 -16.96
CA ARG A 291 -21.00 -8.71 -15.51
C ARG A 291 -19.75 -8.16 -14.81
N ASP A 292 -18.60 -8.64 -15.22
CA ASP A 292 -17.31 -8.24 -14.64
C ASP A 292 -16.98 -6.78 -14.95
N LEU A 293 -17.37 -6.27 -16.13
CA LEU A 293 -17.26 -4.84 -16.47
C LEU A 293 -18.02 -3.95 -15.51
N GLN A 294 -19.29 -4.29 -15.21
CA GLN A 294 -20.12 -3.53 -14.28
C GLN A 294 -19.59 -3.63 -12.85
N LEU A 295 -19.21 -4.82 -12.42
CA LEU A 295 -18.65 -5.06 -11.09
C LEU A 295 -17.30 -4.38 -10.90
N ALA A 296 -16.44 -4.35 -11.93
CA ALA A 296 -15.14 -3.69 -11.87
C ALA A 296 -15.28 -2.21 -11.55
N VAL A 297 -16.14 -1.49 -12.27
CA VAL A 297 -16.38 -0.04 -12.01
C VAL A 297 -16.87 0.21 -10.59
N ALA A 298 -17.68 -0.71 -10.03
CA ALA A 298 -18.22 -0.57 -8.68
C ALA A 298 -17.19 -0.90 -7.58
N LYS A 299 -16.30 -1.88 -7.83
CA LYS A 299 -15.37 -2.43 -6.84
C LYS A 299 -13.97 -1.80 -6.88
N ARG A 300 -13.56 -1.23 -8.03
CA ARG A 300 -12.24 -0.64 -8.19
C ARG A 300 -12.03 0.53 -7.22
N PRO A 301 -10.97 0.48 -6.40
CA PRO A 301 -10.72 1.50 -5.38
C PRO A 301 -10.50 2.90 -5.94
N GLU A 302 -9.99 3.02 -7.17
CA GLU A 302 -9.66 4.30 -7.82
C GLU A 302 -10.90 5.17 -8.02
N VAL A 303 -12.04 4.58 -8.34
CA VAL A 303 -13.31 5.33 -8.49
C VAL A 303 -13.74 5.91 -7.15
N ARG A 304 -13.60 5.14 -6.07
CA ARG A 304 -13.93 5.62 -4.72
C ARG A 304 -12.97 6.73 -4.27
N GLN A 305 -11.67 6.61 -4.57
CA GLN A 305 -10.67 7.65 -4.29
C GLN A 305 -11.03 8.98 -4.96
N ILE A 306 -11.39 8.95 -6.26
CA ILE A 306 -11.77 10.15 -7.01
C ILE A 306 -13.05 10.77 -6.44
N ARG A 307 -14.04 9.97 -6.04
CA ARG A 307 -15.28 10.47 -5.41
C ARG A 307 -15.00 11.16 -4.07
N LEU A 308 -14.17 10.57 -3.22
CA LEU A 308 -13.79 11.20 -1.96
C LEU A 308 -13.00 12.50 -2.18
N ALA A 309 -12.21 12.57 -3.25
CA ALA A 309 -11.56 13.83 -3.65
C ALA A 309 -12.58 14.89 -4.08
N LEU A 310 -13.64 14.51 -4.82
CA LEU A 310 -14.76 15.41 -5.13
C LEU A 310 -15.49 15.87 -3.88
N ASP A 311 -15.77 14.97 -2.94
CA ASP A 311 -16.43 15.30 -1.68
C ASP A 311 -15.62 16.33 -0.87
N LYS A 312 -14.28 16.23 -0.87
CA LYS A 312 -13.38 17.21 -0.24
C LYS A 312 -13.45 18.58 -0.92
N LEU A 313 -13.45 18.62 -2.25
CA LEU A 313 -13.62 19.87 -3.01
C LEU A 313 -15.00 20.51 -2.77
N GLU A 314 -16.02 19.70 -2.55
CA GLU A 314 -17.36 20.17 -2.21
C GLU A 314 -17.41 20.80 -0.82
N VAL A 315 -16.66 20.27 0.16
CA VAL A 315 -16.47 20.93 1.48
C VAL A 315 -15.80 22.29 1.30
N ASP A 316 -14.73 22.36 0.49
CA ASP A 316 -14.02 23.61 0.22
C ASP A 316 -14.90 24.60 -0.55
N ARG A 317 -15.73 24.14 -1.49
CA ARG A 317 -16.72 24.97 -2.20
C ARG A 317 -17.73 25.58 -1.24
N ARG A 318 -18.32 24.77 -0.33
CA ARG A 318 -19.26 25.27 0.69
C ARG A 318 -18.58 26.30 1.60
N LEU A 319 -17.33 26.09 1.97
CA LEU A 319 -16.56 27.08 2.76
C LEU A 319 -16.35 28.38 1.97
N ALA A 320 -15.94 28.30 0.70
CA ALA A 320 -15.75 29.46 -0.16
C ALA A 320 -17.06 30.24 -0.40
N GLN A 321 -18.18 29.55 -0.59
CA GLN A 321 -19.50 30.18 -0.67
C GLN A 321 -19.88 30.91 0.62
N ASN A 322 -19.61 30.33 1.78
CA ASN A 322 -19.82 30.97 3.08
C ASN A 322 -18.91 32.20 3.24
N GLN A 323 -17.67 32.16 2.76
CA GLN A 323 -16.75 33.29 2.78
C GLN A 323 -17.18 34.46 1.86
N MET A 324 -18.13 34.26 0.95
CA MET A 324 -18.77 35.33 0.18
C MET A 324 -19.70 36.19 1.02
N LEU A 325 -20.20 35.68 2.13
CA LEU A 325 -21.09 36.39 3.03
C LEU A 325 -20.34 37.48 3.80
N PRO A 326 -21.03 38.59 4.20
CA PRO A 326 -20.42 39.53 5.12
C PRO A 326 -20.23 38.92 6.52
N ASN A 327 -19.24 39.38 7.26
CA ASN A 327 -19.14 39.11 8.69
C ASN A 327 -20.25 39.93 9.42
N LEU A 328 -21.08 39.21 10.14
CA LEU A 328 -22.01 39.80 11.08
C LEU A 328 -21.90 39.02 12.38
N ASP A 329 -21.16 39.59 13.32
CA ASP A 329 -20.88 38.98 14.61
C ASP A 329 -21.71 39.68 15.69
N VAL A 330 -22.37 38.90 16.53
CA VAL A 330 -23.02 39.38 17.73
C VAL A 330 -22.25 38.90 18.93
N GLY A 331 -21.95 39.83 19.84
CA GLY A 331 -21.20 39.51 21.06
C GLY A 331 -21.92 40.04 22.31
N ALA A 332 -21.82 39.24 23.35
CA ALA A 332 -22.16 39.65 24.69
C ALA A 332 -20.92 39.48 25.58
N PHE A 333 -20.58 40.51 26.33
CA PHE A 333 -19.45 40.51 27.24
C PHE A 333 -19.92 41.02 28.58
N ALA A 334 -19.64 40.29 29.65
CA ALA A 334 -19.93 40.66 31.01
C ALA A 334 -18.63 40.70 31.81
N SER A 335 -18.46 41.70 32.65
CA SER A 335 -17.37 41.78 33.60
C SER A 335 -17.80 42.24 34.98
N GLN A 336 -17.07 41.76 35.99
CA GLN A 336 -17.27 42.12 37.38
C GLN A 336 -15.92 42.51 37.99
N ASN A 337 -15.81 43.77 38.42
CA ASN A 337 -14.69 44.23 39.18
C ASN A 337 -14.87 43.96 40.68
N PHE A 338 -13.78 43.64 41.38
CA PHE A 338 -13.75 43.36 42.80
C PHE A 338 -12.83 44.35 43.53
N GLY A 339 -13.34 44.98 44.62
CA GLY A 339 -12.67 46.05 45.36
C GLY A 339 -13.28 47.42 45.06
N LYS A 340 -13.03 48.40 45.89
CA LYS A 340 -13.76 49.72 45.82
C LYS A 340 -12.86 50.96 45.74
N ASP A 341 -11.58 50.83 45.99
CA ASP A 341 -10.82 52.02 46.42
C ASP A 341 -9.82 52.60 45.42
N ARG A 342 -9.70 51.95 44.22
CA ARG A 342 -8.65 52.34 43.28
C ARG A 342 -9.12 53.20 42.10
N TYR A 343 -10.28 52.87 41.54
CA TYR A 343 -10.89 53.62 40.43
C TYR A 343 -12.39 53.83 40.71
N PRO A 344 -12.84 55.01 41.15
CA PRO A 344 -14.25 55.27 41.50
C PRO A 344 -15.21 55.14 40.29
N ASP A 345 -14.67 55.22 39.06
CA ASP A 345 -15.38 55.16 37.80
C ASP A 345 -15.62 53.74 37.31
N LEU A 346 -14.99 52.74 37.93
CA LEU A 346 -15.22 51.31 37.56
C LEU A 346 -16.39 50.74 38.36
N ASN A 347 -17.48 50.45 37.64
CA ASN A 347 -18.65 49.79 38.22
C ASN A 347 -18.37 48.37 38.68
N GLU A 348 -19.15 47.89 39.64
CA GLU A 348 -19.07 46.50 40.13
C GLU A 348 -19.41 45.49 39.06
N PHE A 349 -20.43 45.77 38.20
CA PHE A 349 -20.85 44.89 37.09
C PHE A 349 -21.03 45.72 35.82
N GLU A 350 -20.48 45.18 34.71
CA GLU A 350 -20.66 45.72 33.36
C GLU A 350 -21.18 44.68 32.42
N LEU A 351 -22.17 45.02 31.59
CA LEU A 351 -22.65 44.20 30.49
C LEU A 351 -22.54 45.00 29.19
N GLN A 352 -21.73 44.50 28.28
CA GLN A 352 -21.54 45.08 26.97
C GLN A 352 -22.14 44.16 25.90
N LEU A 353 -23.03 44.70 25.05
CA LEU A 353 -23.57 44.06 23.89
C LEU A 353 -22.99 44.72 22.65
N GLY A 354 -22.56 43.95 21.69
CA GLY A 354 -21.94 44.45 20.46
C GLY A 354 -22.41 43.74 19.24
N VAL A 355 -22.50 44.47 18.14
CA VAL A 355 -22.72 43.94 16.80
C VAL A 355 -21.60 44.45 15.90
N GLU A 356 -20.87 43.56 15.29
CA GLU A 356 -19.81 43.94 14.37
C GLU A 356 -20.22 43.48 12.93
N PHE A 357 -20.25 44.44 11.99
CA PHE A 357 -20.45 44.19 10.58
C PHE A 357 -19.18 44.56 9.81
N ARG A 358 -18.69 43.58 9.02
CA ARG A 358 -17.53 43.78 8.14
C ARG A 358 -17.75 43.09 6.80
N MET A 359 -17.55 43.82 5.69
CA MET A 359 -17.72 43.29 4.34
C MET A 359 -16.73 43.91 3.38
N PRO A 360 -15.85 43.10 2.73
CA PRO A 360 -15.05 43.60 1.63
C PRO A 360 -15.93 43.82 0.41
N LEU A 361 -15.96 45.05 -0.12
CA LEU A 361 -16.87 45.39 -1.24
C LEU A 361 -16.59 44.60 -2.51
N GLN A 362 -15.33 44.41 -2.88
CA GLN A 362 -14.97 43.75 -4.13
C GLN A 362 -15.06 42.23 -4.08
N ARG A 363 -14.87 41.60 -2.91
CA ARG A 363 -14.91 40.15 -2.67
C ARG A 363 -14.03 39.33 -3.64
N ARG A 364 -12.95 39.90 -4.16
CA ARG A 364 -12.12 39.28 -5.21
C ARG A 364 -11.51 37.96 -4.75
N GLU A 365 -11.03 37.88 -3.52
CA GLU A 365 -10.47 36.67 -2.92
C GLU A 365 -11.50 35.52 -2.92
N ALA A 366 -12.68 35.76 -2.33
CA ALA A 366 -13.70 34.74 -2.22
C ALA A 366 -14.26 34.31 -3.60
N ARG A 367 -14.45 35.28 -4.52
CA ARG A 367 -14.87 34.96 -5.91
C ARG A 367 -13.83 34.16 -6.66
N GLY A 368 -12.56 34.58 -6.60
CA GLY A 368 -11.44 33.86 -7.23
C GLY A 368 -11.32 32.44 -6.71
N ARG A 369 -11.44 32.24 -5.38
CA ARG A 369 -11.42 30.92 -4.77
C ARG A 369 -12.59 30.04 -5.21
N LEU A 370 -13.79 30.61 -5.34
CA LEU A 370 -14.95 29.86 -5.81
C LEU A 370 -14.75 29.40 -7.27
N THR A 371 -14.33 30.32 -8.16
CA THR A 371 -14.03 29.99 -9.57
C THR A 371 -12.95 28.92 -9.69
N GLU A 372 -11.87 29.01 -8.89
CA GLU A 372 -10.83 27.99 -8.82
C GLU A 372 -11.40 26.61 -8.44
N LEU A 373 -12.22 26.54 -7.39
CA LEU A 373 -12.81 25.29 -6.92
C LEU A 373 -13.80 24.69 -7.92
N GLU A 374 -14.61 25.51 -8.58
CA GLU A 374 -15.51 25.07 -9.65
C GLU A 374 -14.70 24.47 -10.82
N GLY A 375 -13.59 25.10 -11.20
CA GLY A 375 -12.68 24.54 -12.18
C GLY A 375 -12.06 23.22 -11.74
N GLN A 376 -11.62 23.10 -10.49
CA GLN A 376 -11.07 21.85 -9.92
C GLN A 376 -12.13 20.73 -9.88
N ILE A 377 -13.38 21.04 -9.50
CA ILE A 377 -14.48 20.07 -9.51
C ILE A 377 -14.73 19.55 -10.92
N GLN A 378 -14.80 20.43 -11.93
CA GLN A 378 -14.93 20.04 -13.34
C GLN A 378 -13.76 19.16 -13.80
N GLN A 379 -12.54 19.51 -13.43
CA GLN A 379 -11.33 18.74 -13.75
C GLN A 379 -11.42 17.33 -13.17
N VAL A 380 -11.72 17.18 -11.87
CA VAL A 380 -11.80 15.88 -11.20
C VAL A 380 -13.01 15.07 -11.68
N THR A 381 -14.14 15.72 -12.05
CA THR A 381 -15.29 15.06 -12.68
C THR A 381 -14.90 14.44 -14.04
N ASN A 382 -14.11 15.15 -14.84
CA ASN A 382 -13.60 14.60 -16.09
C ASN A 382 -12.58 13.46 -15.84
N GLN A 383 -11.77 13.55 -14.79
CA GLN A 383 -10.89 12.46 -14.37
C GLN A 383 -11.68 11.22 -13.93
N GLU A 384 -12.81 11.37 -13.22
CA GLU A 384 -13.68 10.25 -12.88
C GLU A 384 -14.25 9.57 -14.13
N ARG A 385 -14.74 10.35 -15.08
CA ARG A 385 -15.24 9.82 -16.36
C ARG A 385 -14.13 9.05 -17.12
N PHE A 386 -12.95 9.63 -17.21
CA PHE A 386 -11.82 8.98 -17.84
C PHE A 386 -11.39 7.71 -17.10
N ALA A 387 -11.35 7.72 -15.77
CA ALA A 387 -11.01 6.55 -14.96
C ALA A 387 -11.99 5.38 -15.20
N ARG A 388 -13.30 5.66 -15.29
CA ARG A 388 -14.31 4.65 -15.64
C ARG A 388 -14.06 4.06 -17.03
N ASN A 389 -13.79 4.91 -18.03
CA ASN A 389 -13.49 4.45 -19.39
C ASN A 389 -12.22 3.60 -19.42
N ARG A 390 -11.18 4.03 -18.67
CA ARG A 390 -9.93 3.27 -18.56
C ARG A 390 -10.16 1.90 -17.93
N ILE A 391 -10.97 1.79 -16.88
CA ILE A 391 -11.32 0.51 -16.27
C ILE A 391 -12.02 -0.41 -17.29
N HIS A 392 -12.99 0.12 -18.04
CA HIS A 392 -13.64 -0.66 -19.11
C HIS A 392 -12.66 -1.17 -20.16
N THR A 393 -11.74 -0.33 -20.59
CA THR A 393 -10.70 -0.72 -21.57
C THR A 393 -9.76 -1.75 -20.99
N GLU A 394 -9.27 -1.55 -19.75
CA GLU A 394 -8.35 -2.46 -19.06
C GLU A 394 -8.97 -3.86 -18.87
N VAL A 395 -10.23 -3.95 -18.44
CA VAL A 395 -10.92 -5.24 -18.28
C VAL A 395 -11.10 -5.95 -19.62
N ARG A 396 -11.45 -5.23 -20.68
CA ARG A 396 -11.58 -5.82 -22.03
C ARG A 396 -10.24 -6.27 -22.59
N ASP A 397 -9.20 -5.49 -22.40
CA ASP A 397 -7.85 -5.82 -22.86
C ASP A 397 -7.31 -7.06 -22.16
N THR A 398 -7.40 -7.10 -20.81
CA THR A 398 -6.96 -8.25 -20.03
C THR A 398 -7.79 -9.52 -20.32
N PHE A 399 -9.08 -9.38 -20.60
CA PHE A 399 -9.92 -10.48 -21.04
C PHE A 399 -9.50 -11.01 -22.43
N SER A 400 -9.24 -10.10 -23.36
CA SER A 400 -8.74 -10.46 -24.71
C SER A 400 -7.39 -11.19 -24.63
N ALA A 401 -6.47 -10.69 -23.79
CA ALA A 401 -5.19 -11.35 -23.54
C ALA A 401 -5.36 -12.74 -22.93
N LEU A 402 -6.28 -12.90 -21.97
CA LEU A 402 -6.58 -14.20 -21.35
C LEU A 402 -7.16 -15.19 -22.37
N LEU A 403 -8.07 -14.74 -23.25
CA LEU A 403 -8.65 -15.56 -24.31
C LEU A 403 -7.57 -15.98 -25.32
N ALA A 404 -6.72 -15.06 -25.76
CA ALA A 404 -5.61 -15.36 -26.67
C ALA A 404 -4.62 -16.36 -26.06
N ALA A 405 -4.25 -16.17 -24.78
CA ALA A 405 -3.36 -17.10 -24.08
C ALA A 405 -3.98 -18.49 -23.94
N HIS A 406 -5.30 -18.60 -23.70
CA HIS A 406 -5.99 -19.90 -23.69
C HIS A 406 -5.94 -20.59 -25.06
N GLN A 407 -6.17 -19.86 -26.16
CA GLN A 407 -6.06 -20.39 -27.51
C GLN A 407 -4.63 -20.85 -27.84
N GLN A 408 -3.61 -20.06 -27.38
CA GLN A 408 -2.20 -20.47 -27.56
C GLN A 408 -1.88 -21.78 -26.86
N ILE A 409 -2.44 -22.05 -25.68
CA ILE A 409 -2.25 -23.33 -24.99
C ILE A 409 -2.78 -24.48 -25.86
N GLN A 410 -3.96 -24.35 -26.46
CA GLN A 410 -4.54 -25.38 -27.30
C GLN A 410 -3.65 -25.68 -28.53
N GLN A 411 -3.16 -24.63 -29.19
CA GLN A 411 -2.26 -24.79 -30.33
C GLN A 411 -0.89 -25.35 -29.93
N ALA A 412 -0.35 -24.93 -28.78
CA ALA A 412 0.92 -25.44 -28.28
C ALA A 412 0.83 -26.92 -27.89
N GLN A 413 -0.29 -27.37 -27.32
CA GLN A 413 -0.54 -28.78 -27.01
C GLN A 413 -0.60 -29.62 -28.27
N LEU A 414 -1.36 -29.20 -29.30
CA LEU A 414 -1.40 -29.88 -30.58
C LEU A 414 -0.01 -29.94 -31.24
N ASN A 415 0.76 -28.86 -31.16
CA ASN A 415 2.14 -28.84 -31.66
C ASN A 415 3.04 -29.87 -30.97
N VAL A 416 2.89 -30.04 -29.63
CA VAL A 416 3.63 -31.10 -28.91
C VAL A 416 3.22 -32.46 -29.38
N GLU A 417 1.92 -32.77 -29.55
CA GLU A 417 1.44 -34.07 -30.01
C GLU A 417 2.03 -34.43 -31.39
N LEU A 418 1.97 -33.47 -32.34
CA LEU A 418 2.51 -33.68 -33.69
C LEU A 418 4.05 -33.81 -33.69
N ALA A 419 4.75 -33.00 -32.89
CA ALA A 419 6.20 -33.06 -32.80
C ALA A 419 6.69 -34.37 -32.15
N GLU A 420 5.99 -34.88 -31.14
CA GLU A 420 6.31 -36.15 -30.50
C GLU A 420 6.00 -37.35 -31.41
N GLU A 421 4.94 -37.30 -32.18
CA GLU A 421 4.64 -38.31 -33.21
C GLU A 421 5.78 -38.38 -34.24
N LEU A 422 6.21 -37.25 -34.79
CA LEU A 422 7.33 -37.15 -35.73
C LEU A 422 8.65 -37.63 -35.12
N ARG A 423 8.93 -37.29 -33.88
CA ARG A 423 10.12 -37.73 -33.14
C ARG A 423 10.11 -39.25 -32.97
N SER A 424 8.98 -39.81 -32.53
CA SER A 424 8.83 -41.26 -32.32
C SER A 424 8.99 -42.05 -33.61
N ALA A 425 8.40 -41.55 -34.71
CA ALA A 425 8.53 -42.18 -36.04
C ALA A 425 9.99 -42.15 -36.54
N GLU A 426 10.70 -41.04 -36.33
CA GLU A 426 12.11 -40.93 -36.73
C GLU A 426 13.04 -41.78 -35.87
N GLU A 427 12.77 -41.88 -34.58
CA GLU A 427 13.50 -42.75 -33.65
C GLU A 427 13.36 -44.22 -34.04
N GLU A 428 12.16 -44.68 -34.46
CA GLU A 428 11.93 -46.03 -34.93
C GLU A 428 12.67 -46.32 -36.24
N LYS A 429 12.67 -45.37 -37.22
CA LYS A 429 13.45 -45.46 -38.42
C LYS A 429 14.94 -45.60 -38.15
N PHE A 430 15.46 -44.75 -37.26
CA PHE A 430 16.87 -44.75 -36.85
C PHE A 430 17.26 -46.09 -36.22
N ARG A 431 16.43 -46.62 -35.30
CA ARG A 431 16.68 -47.97 -34.70
C ARG A 431 16.71 -49.09 -35.72
N ARG A 432 15.95 -48.98 -36.79
CA ARG A 432 15.93 -49.96 -37.88
C ARG A 432 17.01 -49.78 -38.97
N GLY A 433 17.88 -48.73 -38.76
CA GLY A 433 18.93 -48.40 -39.72
C GLY A 433 18.45 -47.70 -41.00
N GLY A 434 17.21 -47.18 -40.98
CA GLY A 434 16.60 -46.49 -42.13
C GLY A 434 16.71 -44.94 -42.04
N SER A 435 17.43 -44.43 -41.08
CA SER A 435 17.67 -42.98 -40.91
C SER A 435 19.01 -42.71 -40.25
N ASP A 436 19.52 -41.47 -40.44
CA ASP A 436 20.76 -41.01 -39.84
C ASP A 436 20.52 -40.28 -38.52
N LEU A 437 21.61 -40.00 -37.78
CA LEU A 437 21.56 -39.29 -36.50
C LEU A 437 21.02 -37.86 -36.60
N LEU A 438 21.37 -37.14 -37.68
CA LEU A 438 20.97 -35.72 -37.85
C LEU A 438 19.45 -35.53 -37.94
N PRO A 439 18.67 -36.25 -38.77
CA PRO A 439 17.21 -36.17 -38.79
C PRO A 439 16.60 -36.43 -37.41
N LEU A 440 17.11 -37.45 -36.68
CA LEU A 440 16.63 -37.75 -35.34
C LEU A 440 16.88 -36.57 -34.36
N GLN A 441 18.09 -35.99 -34.36
CA GLN A 441 18.42 -34.83 -33.51
C GLN A 441 17.51 -33.63 -33.83
N LEU A 442 17.19 -33.37 -35.10
CA LEU A 442 16.29 -32.31 -35.52
C LEU A 442 14.85 -32.53 -35.01
N ARG A 443 14.34 -33.74 -35.04
CA ARG A 443 12.99 -34.06 -34.52
C ARG A 443 12.93 -33.96 -33.01
N GLU A 444 13.95 -34.40 -32.30
CA GLU A 444 14.05 -34.23 -30.85
C GLU A 444 14.10 -32.75 -30.44
N GLN A 445 14.88 -31.96 -31.17
CA GLN A 445 14.94 -30.52 -30.92
C GLN A 445 13.55 -29.86 -31.13
N ALA A 446 12.86 -30.22 -32.23
CA ALA A 446 11.53 -29.72 -32.53
C ALA A 446 10.51 -30.13 -31.45
N ALA A 447 10.54 -31.34 -30.94
CA ALA A 447 9.68 -31.83 -29.87
C ALA A 447 9.96 -31.08 -28.56
N PHE A 448 11.24 -30.86 -28.23
CA PHE A 448 11.63 -30.08 -27.07
C PHE A 448 11.17 -28.60 -27.18
N ASP A 449 11.37 -27.96 -28.33
CA ASP A 449 10.95 -26.58 -28.57
C ASP A 449 9.41 -26.44 -28.46
N ALA A 450 8.65 -27.42 -28.93
CA ALA A 450 7.20 -27.50 -28.77
C ALA A 450 6.79 -27.61 -27.30
N GLN A 451 7.51 -28.41 -26.47
CA GLN A 451 7.27 -28.49 -25.04
C GLN A 451 7.60 -27.17 -24.32
N LEU A 452 8.69 -26.48 -24.70
CA LEU A 452 9.01 -25.15 -24.17
C LEU A 452 7.93 -24.12 -24.47
N LEU A 453 7.42 -24.11 -25.72
CA LEU A 453 6.30 -23.21 -26.09
C LEU A 453 5.05 -23.51 -25.27
N THR A 454 4.79 -24.75 -24.92
CA THR A 454 3.66 -25.13 -24.06
C THR A 454 3.84 -24.58 -22.63
N VAL A 455 5.05 -24.65 -22.07
CA VAL A 455 5.36 -24.05 -20.76
C VAL A 455 5.19 -22.54 -20.80
N GLU A 456 5.63 -21.89 -21.88
CA GLU A 456 5.45 -20.45 -22.09
C GLU A 456 3.97 -20.06 -22.19
N ALA A 457 3.19 -20.74 -23.01
CA ALA A 457 1.76 -20.49 -23.15
C ALA A 457 0.99 -20.66 -21.84
N ARG A 458 1.29 -21.71 -21.06
CA ARG A 458 0.70 -21.93 -19.73
C ARG A 458 1.09 -20.83 -18.73
N THR A 459 2.33 -20.42 -18.74
CA THR A 459 2.83 -19.34 -17.89
C THR A 459 2.14 -18.02 -18.24
N GLU A 460 1.99 -17.71 -19.52
CA GLU A 460 1.35 -16.49 -20.01
C GLU A 460 -0.15 -16.48 -19.68
N TYR A 461 -0.85 -17.61 -19.81
CA TYR A 461 -2.24 -17.73 -19.39
C TYR A 461 -2.42 -17.40 -17.90
N LEU A 462 -1.57 -17.92 -17.03
CA LEU A 462 -1.66 -17.64 -15.58
C LEU A 462 -1.35 -16.18 -15.24
N ARG A 463 -0.44 -15.55 -16.00
CA ARG A 463 -0.19 -14.09 -15.88
C ARG A 463 -1.40 -13.29 -16.35
N ALA A 464 -1.95 -13.61 -17.52
CA ALA A 464 -3.14 -12.94 -18.04
C ALA A 464 -4.35 -13.12 -17.10
N LEU A 465 -4.48 -14.28 -16.46
CA LEU A 465 -5.50 -14.51 -15.43
C LEU A 465 -5.29 -13.63 -14.19
N ALA A 466 -4.04 -13.47 -13.74
CA ALA A 466 -3.71 -12.58 -12.63
C ALA A 466 -4.03 -11.12 -12.97
N ASP A 467 -3.72 -10.69 -14.19
CA ASP A 467 -4.01 -9.35 -14.69
C ASP A 467 -5.52 -9.10 -14.79
N TYR A 468 -6.27 -10.06 -15.30
CA TYR A 468 -7.73 -9.98 -15.39
C TYR A 468 -8.40 -9.91 -14.00
N ARG A 469 -7.93 -10.73 -13.04
CA ARG A 469 -8.42 -10.68 -11.65
C ARG A 469 -8.12 -9.35 -10.97
N ALA A 470 -6.95 -8.77 -11.22
CA ALA A 470 -6.60 -7.45 -10.73
C ALA A 470 -7.46 -6.36 -11.39
N ALA A 471 -7.69 -6.43 -12.71
CA ALA A 471 -8.52 -5.48 -13.45
C ALA A 471 -9.99 -5.49 -12.98
N THR A 472 -10.53 -6.66 -12.64
CA THR A 472 -11.90 -6.84 -12.11
C THR A 472 -12.02 -6.66 -10.60
N ALA A 473 -10.89 -6.48 -9.89
CA ALA A 473 -10.81 -6.43 -8.42
C ALA A 473 -11.45 -7.66 -7.73
N THR A 474 -11.41 -8.83 -8.39
CA THR A 474 -12.04 -10.06 -7.88
C THR A 474 -11.32 -10.58 -6.64
N ASP A 475 -10.01 -10.42 -6.56
CA ASP A 475 -9.19 -10.91 -5.44
C ASP A 475 -9.46 -10.15 -4.12
N LEU A 476 -9.94 -8.90 -4.17
CA LEU A 476 -10.39 -8.19 -2.97
C LEU A 476 -11.68 -8.77 -2.40
N ALA A 477 -12.60 -9.15 -3.28
CA ALA A 477 -13.90 -9.70 -2.86
C ALA A 477 -13.77 -11.10 -2.24
N ALA A 478 -12.82 -11.91 -2.70
CA ALA A 478 -12.61 -13.27 -2.22
C ALA A 478 -11.97 -13.34 -0.81
N ARG A 479 -11.33 -12.28 -0.35
CA ARG A 479 -10.54 -12.28 0.90
C ARG A 479 -11.14 -11.49 2.05
N GLY A 480 -12.25 -10.76 1.79
CA GLY A 480 -12.86 -9.90 2.80
C GLY A 480 -12.05 -8.65 3.15
N PRO A 481 -12.59 -7.77 3.99
CA PRO A 481 -11.84 -6.60 4.48
C PRO A 481 -10.64 -7.06 5.32
N LEU A 482 -9.50 -6.38 5.14
CA LEU A 482 -8.32 -6.60 5.97
C LEU A 482 -8.67 -6.35 7.45
N PRO A 483 -8.17 -7.17 8.37
CA PRO A 483 -8.46 -7.01 9.79
C PRO A 483 -8.10 -5.59 10.25
N ALA A 484 -9.00 -4.99 11.02
CA ALA A 484 -8.65 -3.82 11.83
C ALA A 484 -7.62 -4.28 12.87
N ARG A 485 -6.48 -3.64 12.92
CA ARG A 485 -5.51 -3.83 14.00
C ARG A 485 -5.91 -3.02 15.20
#